data_102ffc89e3f4edc684dc5ea699c3c2a1
#
_entry.id   102ffc89e3f4edc684dc5ea699c3c2a1
#
_cell.length_a   1.000
_cell.length_b   1.000
_cell.length_c   1.000
_cell.angle_alpha   90.00
_cell.angle_beta   90.00
_cell.angle_gamma   90.00
#
_symmetry.space_group_name_H-M   'P 1'
#
loop_
_entity.id
_entity.type
_entity.pdbx_description
1 polymer ?
#
loop_
_entity_poly.entity_id
_entity_poly.type
_entity_poly.pdbx_seq_one_letter_code
_entity_poly.pdbx_strand_id
1 'polypeptide(L)'
;MSFKIKTSDPFDAEVKRLSKKYRSLKLDLHELGKELMENPFQGVEIAPHIRKVRLAISSKGRGKSGGARVITYNLLVSEHDGVIYLLLIYDKADASNVKINVIKEIIK
;
A
#
# COMPACT_ATOMS: atom_id res chain seq x y z
N MET A 1 -5.26 -12.99 -16.78
CA MET A 1 -4.54 -12.10 -15.87
C MET A 1 -4.84 -12.50 -14.44
N SER A 2 -3.80 -12.82 -13.67
CA SER A 2 -3.98 -13.33 -12.32
C SER A 2 -2.94 -12.73 -11.38
N PHE A 3 -3.37 -11.75 -10.56
CA PHE A 3 -2.57 -11.18 -9.50
C PHE A 3 -3.14 -11.57 -8.15
N LYS A 4 -2.26 -11.84 -7.20
CA LYS A 4 -2.64 -12.07 -5.80
C LYS A 4 -2.09 -10.93 -4.97
N ILE A 5 -2.81 -10.56 -3.91
CA ILE A 5 -2.35 -9.55 -2.97
C ILE A 5 -1.93 -10.24 -1.69
N LYS A 6 -0.71 -9.93 -1.24
CA LYS A 6 -0.16 -10.41 0.03
C LYS A 6 0.33 -9.21 0.83
N THR A 7 0.41 -9.38 2.13
CA THR A 7 0.85 -8.34 3.03
C THR A 7 2.08 -8.77 3.81
N SER A 8 2.88 -7.79 4.23
CA SER A 8 4.03 -8.04 5.12
C SER A 8 3.57 -7.93 6.57
N ASP A 9 4.37 -8.46 7.49
CA ASP A 9 4.11 -8.31 8.93
C ASP A 9 4.12 -6.85 9.36
N PRO A 10 5.09 -6.02 8.94
CA PRO A 10 5.04 -4.58 9.24
C PRO A 10 3.78 -3.89 8.73
N PHE A 11 3.30 -4.25 7.54
CA PHE A 11 2.05 -3.70 7.01
C PHE A 11 0.87 -4.07 7.91
N ASP A 12 0.75 -5.35 8.25
CA ASP A 12 -0.35 -5.83 9.09
C ASP A 12 -0.37 -5.16 10.47
N ALA A 13 0.82 -4.98 11.07
CA ALA A 13 0.95 -4.31 12.37
C ALA A 13 0.48 -2.85 12.30
N GLU A 14 0.86 -2.13 11.24
CA GLU A 14 0.45 -0.73 11.07
C GLU A 14 -1.05 -0.61 10.76
N VAL A 15 -1.60 -1.52 9.98
CA VAL A 15 -3.05 -1.54 9.73
C VAL A 15 -3.81 -1.70 11.03
N LYS A 16 -3.35 -2.61 11.89
CA LYS A 16 -3.98 -2.82 13.19
C LYS A 16 -3.93 -1.56 14.05
N ARG A 17 -2.78 -0.90 14.09
CA ARG A 17 -2.60 0.34 14.85
C ARG A 17 -3.47 1.48 14.30
N LEU A 18 -3.41 1.70 13.00
CA LEU A 18 -4.14 2.79 12.36
C LEU A 18 -5.66 2.57 12.32
N SER A 19 -6.10 1.30 12.30
CA SER A 19 -7.53 0.97 12.30
C SER A 19 -8.22 1.38 13.60
N LYS A 20 -7.46 1.49 14.69
CA LYS A 20 -8.00 1.98 15.96
C LYS A 20 -8.29 3.48 15.90
N LYS A 21 -7.54 4.21 15.09
CA LYS A 21 -7.71 5.65 14.90
C LYS A 21 -8.69 5.98 13.78
N TYR A 22 -8.65 5.21 12.70
CA TYR A 22 -9.46 5.43 11.50
C TYR A 22 -10.34 4.22 11.24
N ARG A 23 -11.59 4.27 11.66
CA ARG A 23 -12.51 3.14 11.56
C ARG A 23 -12.83 2.68 10.14
N SER A 24 -12.65 3.56 9.15
CA SER A 24 -12.90 3.20 7.75
C SER A 24 -11.72 2.52 7.08
N LEU A 25 -10.55 2.44 7.74
CA LEU A 25 -9.31 2.03 7.08
C LEU A 25 -9.40 0.65 6.42
N LYS A 26 -10.00 -0.32 7.08
CA LYS A 26 -10.12 -1.67 6.51
C LYS A 26 -10.96 -1.69 5.24
N LEU A 27 -12.05 -0.92 5.20
CA LEU A 27 -12.86 -0.77 4.00
C LEU A 27 -12.11 -0.03 2.91
N ASP A 28 -11.39 1.02 3.28
CA ASP A 28 -10.58 1.78 2.33
C ASP A 28 -9.51 0.90 1.69
N LEU A 29 -8.87 0.04 2.48
CA LEU A 29 -7.88 -0.91 1.97
C LEU A 29 -8.51 -1.99 1.09
N HIS A 30 -9.71 -2.42 1.40
CA HIS A 30 -10.45 -3.37 0.57
C HIS A 30 -10.70 -2.78 -0.82
N GLU A 31 -11.11 -1.52 -0.88
CA GLU A 31 -11.32 -0.82 -2.15
C GLU A 31 -10.00 -0.64 -2.91
N LEU A 32 -8.93 -0.30 -2.21
CA LEU A 32 -7.60 -0.23 -2.82
C LEU A 32 -7.20 -1.58 -3.43
N GLY A 33 -7.48 -2.67 -2.72
CA GLY A 33 -7.20 -4.01 -3.23
C GLY A 33 -7.88 -4.28 -4.55
N LYS A 34 -9.14 -3.86 -4.70
CA LYS A 34 -9.87 -3.99 -5.96
C LYS A 34 -9.21 -3.18 -7.07
N GLU A 35 -8.83 -1.93 -6.77
CA GLU A 35 -8.16 -1.06 -7.73
C GLU A 35 -6.82 -1.65 -8.18
N LEU A 36 -6.05 -2.22 -7.25
CA LEU A 36 -4.77 -2.83 -7.56
C LEU A 36 -4.92 -4.10 -8.41
N MET A 37 -5.99 -4.84 -8.23
CA MET A 37 -6.26 -6.00 -9.08
C MET A 37 -6.55 -5.59 -10.52
N GLU A 38 -7.15 -4.42 -10.73
CA GLU A 38 -7.41 -3.88 -12.06
C GLU A 38 -6.16 -3.22 -12.64
N ASN A 39 -5.39 -2.52 -11.82
CA ASN A 39 -4.16 -1.85 -12.24
C ASN A 39 -3.06 -2.06 -11.20
N PRO A 40 -2.29 -3.15 -11.31
CA PRO A 40 -1.21 -3.46 -10.36
C PRO A 40 -0.08 -2.44 -10.35
N PHE A 41 0.03 -1.61 -11.38
CA PHE A 41 1.12 -0.68 -11.57
C PHE A 41 0.75 0.76 -11.25
N GLN A 42 -0.34 0.98 -10.55
CA GLN A 42 -0.72 2.34 -10.16
C GLN A 42 0.25 2.89 -9.11
N GLY A 43 0.25 4.21 -8.99
CA GLY A 43 1.13 4.91 -8.06
C GLY A 43 2.42 5.36 -8.72
N VAL A 44 3.32 5.90 -7.92
CA VAL A 44 4.60 6.42 -8.39
C VAL A 44 5.70 5.40 -8.09
N GLU A 45 6.42 4.97 -9.11
CA GLU A 45 7.55 4.07 -8.92
C GLU A 45 8.69 4.83 -8.24
N ILE A 46 9.10 4.37 -7.06
CA ILE A 46 10.15 5.00 -6.27
C ILE A 46 11.45 4.20 -6.28
N ALA A 47 11.40 2.96 -6.73
CA ALA A 47 12.55 2.08 -6.96
C ALA A 47 12.04 0.95 -7.85
N PRO A 48 12.92 0.11 -8.44
CA PRO A 48 12.46 -0.96 -9.32
C PRO A 48 11.40 -1.84 -8.65
N HIS A 49 10.23 -1.91 -9.27
CA HIS A 49 9.08 -2.70 -8.81
C HIS A 49 8.44 -2.23 -7.51
N ILE A 50 8.90 -1.12 -6.94
CA ILE A 50 8.38 -0.56 -5.69
C ILE A 50 7.65 0.74 -6.00
N ARG A 51 6.39 0.83 -5.57
CA ARG A 51 5.54 1.98 -5.84
C ARG A 51 4.95 2.55 -4.57
N LYS A 52 4.66 3.83 -4.61
CA LYS A 52 3.97 4.54 -3.54
C LYS A 52 2.58 4.92 -4.05
N VAL A 53 1.56 4.43 -3.38
CA VAL A 53 0.17 4.59 -3.77
C VAL A 53 -0.56 5.42 -2.73
N ARG A 54 -1.32 6.41 -3.18
CA ARG A 54 -2.15 7.23 -2.30
C ARG A 54 -3.41 6.46 -1.93
N LEU A 55 -3.81 6.58 -0.67
CA LEU A 55 -5.03 5.97 -0.17
C LEU A 55 -5.85 7.02 0.57
N ALA A 56 -7.09 7.24 0.12
CA ALA A 56 -8.02 8.06 0.87
C ALA A 56 -8.49 7.28 2.10
N ILE A 57 -8.45 7.91 3.26
CA ILE A 57 -9.05 7.34 4.47
C ILE A 57 -10.39 8.06 4.65
N SER A 58 -11.48 7.36 4.35
CA SER A 58 -12.81 7.98 4.29
C SER A 58 -13.21 8.65 5.60
N SER A 59 -12.94 8.01 6.74
CA SER A 59 -13.26 8.59 8.05
C SER A 59 -12.40 9.79 8.41
N LYS A 60 -11.28 10.01 7.70
CA LYS A 60 -10.43 11.19 7.90
C LYS A 60 -10.95 12.40 7.14
N GLY A 61 -11.62 12.18 6.00
CA GLY A 61 -12.27 13.26 5.22
C GLY A 61 -11.33 14.17 4.46
N ARG A 62 -10.11 13.74 4.17
CA ARG A 62 -9.10 14.58 3.50
C ARG A 62 -8.72 14.12 2.10
N GLY A 63 -9.48 13.18 1.54
CA GLY A 63 -9.21 12.64 0.21
C GLY A 63 -7.88 11.89 0.16
N LYS A 64 -7.41 11.58 -1.06
CA LYS A 64 -6.18 10.82 -1.26
C LYS A 64 -4.93 11.57 -0.83
N SER A 65 -4.89 12.89 -1.03
CA SER A 65 -3.71 13.69 -0.69
C SER A 65 -3.46 13.76 0.80
N GLY A 66 -4.51 13.76 1.62
CA GLY A 66 -4.40 13.85 3.08
C GLY A 66 -4.63 12.54 3.81
N GLY A 67 -4.77 11.42 3.09
CA GLY A 67 -5.02 10.12 3.70
C GLY A 67 -3.74 9.41 4.13
N ALA A 68 -3.49 8.26 3.51
CA ALA A 68 -2.31 7.45 3.79
C ALA A 68 -1.51 7.19 2.52
N ARG A 69 -0.34 6.62 2.69
CA ARG A 69 0.48 6.09 1.60
C ARG A 69 0.71 4.61 1.83
N VAL A 70 0.58 3.84 0.76
CA VAL A 70 0.83 2.40 0.79
C VAL A 70 2.01 2.13 -0.13
N ILE A 71 2.99 1.41 0.38
CA ILE A 71 4.15 0.99 -0.41
C ILE A 71 3.87 -0.41 -0.93
N THR A 72 3.91 -0.56 -2.24
CA THR A 72 3.66 -1.84 -2.92
C THR A 72 4.92 -2.36 -3.59
N TYR A 73 5.02 -3.67 -3.71
CA TYR A 73 6.08 -4.34 -4.46
C TYR A 73 5.46 -5.34 -5.40
N ASN A 74 5.76 -5.21 -6.69
CA ASN A 74 5.20 -6.07 -7.73
C ASN A 74 6.19 -7.17 -8.08
N LEU A 75 5.92 -8.38 -7.64
CA LEU A 75 6.69 -9.56 -8.03
C LEU A 75 5.98 -10.21 -9.21
N LEU A 76 6.54 -10.04 -10.39
CA LEU A 76 5.93 -10.53 -11.61
C LEU A 76 6.41 -11.96 -11.93
N VAL A 77 5.47 -12.83 -12.24
CA VAL A 77 5.75 -14.16 -12.78
C VAL A 77 5.72 -14.08 -14.30
N SER A 78 4.81 -13.27 -14.83
CA SER A 78 4.71 -12.97 -16.25
C SER A 78 4.10 -11.57 -16.40
N GLU A 79 3.88 -11.13 -17.64
CA GLU A 79 3.26 -9.84 -17.91
C GLU A 79 1.89 -9.68 -17.24
N HIS A 80 1.16 -10.79 -17.12
CA HIS A 80 -0.21 -10.76 -16.62
C HIS A 80 -0.42 -11.48 -15.28
N ASP A 81 0.64 -12.06 -14.72
CA ASP A 81 0.54 -12.82 -13.48
C ASP A 81 1.61 -12.37 -12.49
N GLY A 82 1.26 -12.35 -11.23
CA GLY A 82 2.23 -12.00 -10.21
C GLY A 82 1.60 -11.84 -8.84
N VAL A 83 2.40 -11.31 -7.93
CA VAL A 83 1.97 -11.00 -6.56
C VAL A 83 2.23 -9.52 -6.29
N ILE A 84 1.22 -8.86 -5.76
CA ILE A 84 1.35 -7.49 -5.28
C ILE A 84 1.49 -7.56 -3.77
N TYR A 85 2.67 -7.19 -3.26
CA TYR A 85 2.91 -7.14 -1.83
C TYR A 85 2.59 -5.74 -1.31
N LEU A 86 1.78 -5.67 -0.27
CA LEU A 86 1.58 -4.43 0.47
C LEU A 86 2.61 -4.44 1.60
N LEU A 87 3.67 -3.66 1.44
CA LEU A 87 4.84 -3.71 2.32
C LEU A 87 4.72 -2.82 3.54
N LEU A 88 4.22 -1.60 3.34
CA LEU A 88 4.09 -0.60 4.40
C LEU A 88 2.87 0.26 4.14
N ILE A 89 2.33 0.79 5.22
CA ILE A 89 1.34 1.86 5.18
C ILE A 89 1.73 2.89 6.23
N TYR A 90 1.59 4.17 5.90
CA TYR A 90 1.79 5.23 6.86
C TYR A 90 0.79 6.35 6.64
N ASP A 91 0.40 6.99 7.74
CA ASP A 91 -0.49 8.15 7.72
C ASP A 91 0.32 9.35 7.21
N LYS A 92 -0.23 10.05 6.23
CA LYS A 92 0.40 11.25 5.68
C LYS A 92 0.67 12.31 6.75
N ALA A 93 -0.16 12.35 7.79
CA ALA A 93 0.02 13.27 8.91
C ALA A 93 1.27 12.94 9.75
N ASP A 94 1.65 11.67 9.82
CA ASP A 94 2.79 11.22 10.64
C ASP A 94 4.11 11.28 9.88
N ALA A 95 4.07 11.11 8.55
CA ALA A 95 5.29 11.07 7.75
C ALA A 95 4.98 11.50 6.33
N SER A 96 5.95 12.17 5.71
CA SER A 96 5.83 12.56 4.30
C SER A 96 6.50 11.54 3.38
N ASN A 97 7.40 10.70 3.91
CA ASN A 97 8.17 9.78 3.10
C ASN A 97 8.78 8.67 3.96
N VAL A 98 9.15 7.58 3.31
CA VAL A 98 9.84 6.45 3.93
C VAL A 98 11.10 6.17 3.12
N LYS A 99 12.21 5.92 3.78
CA LYS A 99 13.49 5.66 3.12
C LYS A 99 13.46 4.32 2.39
N ILE A 100 14.02 4.31 1.18
CA ILE A 100 14.06 3.12 0.33
C ILE A 100 14.78 1.95 0.99
N ASN A 101 15.85 2.21 1.74
CA ASN A 101 16.59 1.13 2.40
C ASN A 101 15.76 0.44 3.49
N VAL A 102 14.84 1.17 4.15
CA VAL A 102 13.91 0.57 5.09
C VAL A 102 12.96 -0.37 4.37
N ILE A 103 12.45 0.05 3.21
CA ILE A 103 11.57 -0.75 2.37
C ILE A 103 12.29 -2.03 1.91
N LYS A 104 13.53 -1.90 1.46
CA LYS A 104 14.31 -3.04 0.98
C LYS A 104 14.58 -4.08 2.06
N GLU A 105 14.71 -3.66 3.32
CA GLU A 105 14.86 -4.60 4.43
C GLU A 105 13.61 -5.47 4.61
N ILE A 106 12.44 -4.94 4.33
CA ILE A 106 11.19 -5.70 4.44
C ILE A 106 11.09 -6.77 3.35
N ILE A 107 11.62 -6.49 2.16
CA ILE A 107 11.56 -7.39 1.01
C ILE A 107 12.48 -8.60 1.19
N LYS A 108 13.56 -8.45 1.92
CA LYS A 108 14.54 -9.53 2.11
C LYS A 108 13.93 -10.81 2.67
#